data_ea3ab7ecb189d0ad47b528a8c3e79d14
#
_entry.id   ea3ab7ecb189d0ad47b528a8c3e79d14
#
_cell.length_a   1.000
_cell.length_b   1.000
_cell.length_c   1.000
_cell.angle_alpha   90.00
_cell.angle_beta   90.00
_cell.angle_gamma   90.00
#
_symmetry.space_group_name_H-M   'P 1'
#
loop_
_entity.id
_entity.type
_entity.pdbx_description
1 polymer ?
#
loop_
_entity_poly.entity_id
_entity_poly.type
_entity_poly.pdbx_seq_one_letter_code
_entity_poly.pdbx_strand_id
1 'polypeptide(L)'
;MAPADPEVSTSAGRVRGQIENGVAVFRGIPFAKPPLGLRRFQAPVPPDPWGGVREATAFGPSAPQAPMPGAPAAEPAGPAVPDTGEWLTVNVWTPAPSHARTPAPARTPAASALPVLVWIYGCAYMFGSSSEPAYDGGRFARSGAVFVSCNYRLGMEGFALIPGAPANRGLLDVVAALRWVRSNIEQFGGDPDNVTVFGESAGAGVVASLLAMDQAKGLFKRAIAQSVPGTFFTPDLAADITDALADAAGLPPSHEALSQADPMHLVGAQMAVTERMREYTWWGGVKLSITPFSPVIDGEVLSRSPWRALLAGAASDVELLTGHNRDEYRLFIAMAGQLGNVTVEQTAEALNCFAPAHDGPAGYRKAFPDADPAAMYELIFSDWLFRMPTLHLAQAHAASGGTTYLYELRAQAPAGHFGACHSLDVPLVFGTMDEGMGAVFTGGKPSAEFTALGDLMRREWLAFATGGGPGWSAYGTEHRTTRIYDLQPDLLSYPEETSMHLWERHLFDALGLTA
;
A
#
# COMPACT_ATOMS: atom_id res chain seq x y z
N MET A 1 31.66 23.77 13.39
CA MET A 1 31.08 23.92 12.04
C MET A 1 29.93 22.93 11.94
N ALA A 2 28.76 23.37 11.52
CA ALA A 2 27.70 22.41 11.16
C ALA A 2 28.23 21.48 10.06
N PRO A 3 27.92 20.20 10.07
CA PRO A 3 28.27 19.30 8.96
C PRO A 3 27.70 19.85 7.66
N ALA A 4 28.48 19.75 6.57
CA ALA A 4 27.99 20.15 5.26
C ALA A 4 26.80 19.24 4.87
N ASP A 5 25.82 19.82 4.16
CA ASP A 5 24.68 19.06 3.66
C ASP A 5 25.15 17.92 2.75
N PRO A 6 24.55 16.73 2.89
CA PRO A 6 24.97 15.55 2.13
C PRO A 6 24.63 15.69 0.66
N GLU A 7 25.59 15.40 -0.22
CA GLU A 7 25.39 15.33 -1.67
C GLU A 7 25.57 13.90 -2.16
N VAL A 8 24.70 13.47 -3.06
CA VAL A 8 24.71 12.15 -3.69
C VAL A 8 24.58 12.28 -5.22
N SER A 9 25.35 11.46 -5.95
CA SER A 9 25.23 11.35 -7.39
C SER A 9 24.24 10.25 -7.75
N THR A 10 23.18 10.59 -8.47
CA THR A 10 22.24 9.64 -9.06
C THR A 10 22.53 9.46 -10.54
N SER A 11 21.87 8.48 -11.16
CA SER A 11 21.97 8.25 -12.61
C SER A 11 21.53 9.44 -13.48
N ALA A 12 20.70 10.34 -12.93
CA ALA A 12 20.20 11.52 -13.64
C ALA A 12 20.95 12.82 -13.28
N GLY A 13 21.65 12.87 -12.15
CA GLY A 13 22.40 14.05 -11.71
C GLY A 13 22.66 14.06 -10.21
N ARG A 14 23.31 15.11 -9.72
CA ARG A 14 23.59 15.26 -8.29
C ARG A 14 22.39 15.83 -7.54
N VAL A 15 22.18 15.33 -6.32
CA VAL A 15 21.16 15.82 -5.40
C VAL A 15 21.79 16.21 -4.07
N ARG A 16 21.26 17.25 -3.41
CA ARG A 16 21.66 17.66 -2.07
C ARG A 16 20.48 17.49 -1.13
N GLY A 17 20.69 16.69 -0.07
CA GLY A 17 19.74 16.51 1.03
C GLY A 17 20.08 17.39 2.22
N GLN A 18 19.53 17.01 3.39
CA GLN A 18 19.79 17.68 4.65
C GLN A 18 19.95 16.65 5.78
N ILE A 19 20.51 17.07 6.91
CA ILE A 19 20.63 16.23 8.10
C ILE A 19 19.49 16.56 9.06
N GLU A 20 18.66 15.54 9.36
CA GLU A 20 17.56 15.64 10.33
C GLU A 20 17.75 14.58 11.42
N ASN A 21 17.86 15.00 12.67
CA ASN A 21 18.00 14.08 13.81
C ASN A 21 19.08 12.99 13.62
N GLY A 22 20.21 13.34 12.99
CA GLY A 22 21.33 12.43 12.72
C GLY A 22 21.15 11.48 11.52
N VAL A 23 20.11 11.71 10.71
CA VAL A 23 19.82 10.97 9.48
C VAL A 23 19.99 11.89 8.29
N ALA A 24 20.62 11.41 7.22
CA ALA A 24 20.64 12.13 5.95
C ALA A 24 19.31 11.87 5.22
N VAL A 25 18.63 12.94 4.84
CA VAL A 25 17.30 12.91 4.24
C VAL A 25 17.33 13.62 2.89
N PHE A 26 16.81 12.95 1.88
CA PHE A 26 16.66 13.47 0.52
C PHE A 26 15.20 13.33 0.11
N ARG A 27 14.56 14.41 -0.33
CA ARG A 27 13.14 14.44 -0.68
C ARG A 27 12.94 14.94 -2.10
N GLY A 28 11.89 14.45 -2.77
CA GLY A 28 11.46 14.95 -4.07
C GLY A 28 12.43 14.66 -5.21
N ILE A 29 13.15 13.53 -5.16
CA ILE A 29 14.04 13.14 -6.26
C ILE A 29 13.19 12.52 -7.39
N PRO A 30 13.18 13.07 -8.61
CA PRO A 30 12.39 12.51 -9.71
C PRO A 30 12.95 11.16 -10.15
N PHE A 31 12.10 10.15 -10.23
CA PHE A 31 12.42 8.86 -10.82
C PHE A 31 11.86 8.69 -12.24
N ALA A 32 10.93 9.57 -12.63
CA ALA A 32 10.36 9.61 -13.97
C ALA A 32 10.06 11.06 -14.38
N LYS A 33 9.87 11.28 -15.68
CA LYS A 33 9.42 12.57 -16.23
C LYS A 33 7.99 12.88 -15.78
N PRO A 34 7.62 14.16 -15.66
CA PRO A 34 6.25 14.56 -15.42
C PRO A 34 5.27 13.88 -16.40
N PRO A 35 4.21 13.19 -15.92
CA PRO A 35 3.23 12.52 -16.78
C PRO A 35 2.20 13.52 -17.34
N LEU A 36 2.65 14.56 -18.02
CA LEU A 36 1.84 15.63 -18.59
C LEU A 36 1.95 15.69 -20.11
N GLY A 37 1.00 16.34 -20.75
CA GLY A 37 0.94 16.51 -22.21
C GLY A 37 0.92 15.15 -22.92
N LEU A 38 1.81 14.93 -23.88
CA LEU A 38 1.89 13.66 -24.63
C LEU A 38 2.26 12.45 -23.76
N ARG A 39 2.75 12.64 -22.54
CA ARG A 39 3.07 11.56 -21.60
C ARG A 39 1.92 11.25 -20.64
N ARG A 40 0.88 12.06 -20.64
CA ARG A 40 -0.28 11.80 -19.77
C ARG A 40 -0.92 10.47 -20.15
N PHE A 41 -1.27 9.67 -19.17
CA PHE A 41 -1.77 8.29 -19.31
C PHE A 41 -0.82 7.32 -20.03
N GLN A 42 0.45 7.68 -20.23
CA GLN A 42 1.46 6.76 -20.79
C GLN A 42 2.28 6.08 -19.67
N ALA A 43 3.03 5.03 -20.04
CA ALA A 43 3.99 4.42 -19.14
C ALA A 43 5.05 5.45 -18.67
N PRO A 44 5.58 5.33 -17.42
CA PRO A 44 6.60 6.24 -16.94
C PRO A 44 7.90 6.13 -17.74
N VAL A 45 8.54 7.28 -17.97
CA VAL A 45 9.82 7.39 -18.70
C VAL A 45 10.88 7.96 -17.76
N PRO A 46 12.12 7.46 -17.76
CA PRO A 46 13.18 8.02 -16.92
C PRO A 46 13.32 9.53 -17.02
N PRO A 47 13.72 10.23 -15.94
CA PRO A 47 13.91 11.67 -15.97
C PRO A 47 15.05 12.08 -16.90
N ASP A 48 15.02 13.30 -17.43
CA ASP A 48 16.15 13.84 -18.16
C ASP A 48 17.33 14.09 -17.21
N PRO A 49 18.56 13.83 -17.64
CA PRO A 49 19.73 14.19 -16.86
C PRO A 49 19.80 15.72 -16.64
N TRP A 50 20.24 16.12 -15.43
CA TRP A 50 20.42 17.53 -15.10
C TRP A 50 21.87 17.87 -14.75
N GLY A 51 22.26 19.10 -15.02
CA GLY A 51 23.54 19.67 -14.60
C GLY A 51 23.48 20.29 -13.21
N GLY A 52 24.64 20.46 -12.59
CA GLY A 52 24.70 21.05 -11.25
C GLY A 52 24.20 20.14 -10.13
N VAL A 53 23.74 20.75 -9.04
CA VAL A 53 23.17 20.06 -7.88
C VAL A 53 21.71 20.47 -7.75
N ARG A 54 20.81 19.50 -7.69
CA ARG A 54 19.39 19.72 -7.43
C ARG A 54 19.15 19.63 -5.91
N GLU A 55 18.46 20.62 -5.36
CA GLU A 55 18.02 20.56 -3.95
C GLU A 55 16.96 19.47 -3.80
N ALA A 56 17.19 18.59 -2.83
CA ALA A 56 16.32 17.46 -2.45
C ALA A 56 15.93 17.59 -0.97
N THR A 57 15.48 18.76 -0.56
CA THR A 57 15.15 19.11 0.82
C THR A 57 13.65 19.20 1.08
N ALA A 58 12.83 19.18 0.03
CA ALA A 58 11.38 19.25 0.10
C ALA A 58 10.74 18.08 -0.67
N PHE A 59 9.60 17.60 -0.20
CA PHE A 59 8.82 16.60 -0.94
C PHE A 59 8.36 17.15 -2.29
N GLY A 60 8.28 16.26 -3.27
CA GLY A 60 7.59 16.57 -4.53
C GLY A 60 6.08 16.72 -4.34
N PRO A 61 5.36 17.34 -5.30
CA PRO A 61 3.91 17.44 -5.23
C PRO A 61 3.26 16.04 -5.28
N SER A 62 2.07 15.93 -4.70
CA SER A 62 1.25 14.73 -4.80
C SER A 62 0.60 14.63 -6.18
N ALA A 63 0.24 13.40 -6.60
CA ALA A 63 -0.64 13.21 -7.76
C ALA A 63 -1.99 13.92 -7.52
N PRO A 64 -2.69 14.36 -8.60
CA PRO A 64 -3.99 15.01 -8.47
C PRO A 64 -4.99 14.17 -7.71
N GLN A 65 -5.59 14.74 -6.67
CA GLN A 65 -6.51 14.06 -5.78
C GLN A 65 -7.40 15.05 -5.02
N ALA A 66 -8.56 14.59 -4.55
CA ALA A 66 -9.38 15.33 -3.61
C ALA A 66 -8.77 15.27 -2.20
N PRO A 67 -9.13 16.18 -1.29
CA PRO A 67 -8.83 16.01 0.13
C PRO A 67 -9.40 14.68 0.65
N MET A 68 -8.62 13.98 1.48
CA MET A 68 -9.10 12.72 2.06
C MET A 68 -10.32 12.99 2.96
N PRO A 69 -11.42 12.23 2.80
CA PRO A 69 -12.60 12.38 3.66
C PRO A 69 -12.22 12.19 5.14
N GLY A 70 -12.67 13.11 5.99
CA GLY A 70 -12.40 13.06 7.44
C GLY A 70 -10.98 13.50 7.86
N ALA A 71 -10.10 13.80 6.95
CA ALA A 71 -8.81 14.40 7.30
C ALA A 71 -9.04 15.84 7.80
N PRO A 72 -8.32 16.29 8.86
CA PRO A 72 -8.30 17.71 9.21
C PRO A 72 -7.93 18.52 7.98
N ALA A 73 -8.62 19.65 7.75
CA ALA A 73 -8.24 20.55 6.68
C ALA A 73 -6.76 20.90 6.87
N ALA A 74 -5.90 20.40 5.98
CA ALA A 74 -4.50 20.76 6.02
C ALA A 74 -4.42 22.28 5.80
N GLU A 75 -3.81 23.01 6.73
CA GLU A 75 -3.42 24.37 6.44
C GLU A 75 -2.53 24.34 5.19
N PRO A 76 -2.74 25.21 4.21
CA PRO A 76 -1.92 25.24 3.01
C PRO A 76 -0.46 25.42 3.46
N ALA A 77 0.34 24.40 3.30
CA ALA A 77 1.76 24.41 3.63
C ALA A 77 2.49 25.34 2.64
N GLY A 78 2.51 26.63 2.93
CA GLY A 78 3.24 27.63 2.15
C GLY A 78 2.51 28.10 0.86
N PRO A 79 3.16 28.96 0.08
CA PRO A 79 2.62 29.44 -1.20
C PRO A 79 2.40 28.23 -2.12
N ALA A 80 1.23 28.21 -2.82
CA ALA A 80 0.91 27.17 -3.78
C ALA A 80 2.09 26.96 -4.73
N VAL A 81 2.76 25.81 -4.61
CA VAL A 81 3.80 25.44 -5.57
C VAL A 81 3.06 25.20 -6.89
N PRO A 82 3.48 25.84 -8.01
CA PRO A 82 2.88 25.56 -9.31
C PRO A 82 2.90 24.06 -9.55
N ASP A 83 1.79 23.50 -10.01
CA ASP A 83 1.75 22.08 -10.39
C ASP A 83 2.66 21.86 -11.60
N THR A 84 3.88 21.47 -11.32
CA THR A 84 4.90 21.16 -12.34
C THR A 84 4.67 19.78 -12.96
N GLY A 85 3.70 19.01 -12.43
CA GLY A 85 3.50 17.61 -12.79
C GLY A 85 4.62 16.68 -12.31
N GLU A 86 5.56 17.14 -11.52
CA GLU A 86 6.67 16.32 -10.97
C GLU A 86 6.18 15.44 -9.81
N TRP A 87 5.10 14.71 -10.01
CA TRP A 87 4.51 13.83 -8.98
C TRP A 87 5.35 12.58 -8.74
N LEU A 88 6.07 12.10 -9.76
CA LEU A 88 6.78 10.83 -9.74
C LEU A 88 8.17 11.00 -9.10
N THR A 89 8.17 11.09 -7.78
CA THR A 89 9.36 11.31 -6.95
C THR A 89 9.54 10.22 -5.90
N VAL A 90 10.81 10.00 -5.53
CA VAL A 90 11.20 9.19 -4.37
C VAL A 90 11.82 10.08 -3.29
N ASN A 91 11.74 9.59 -2.05
CA ASN A 91 12.40 10.18 -0.89
C ASN A 91 13.28 9.11 -0.27
N VAL A 92 14.45 9.49 0.29
CA VAL A 92 15.42 8.56 0.88
C VAL A 92 15.87 9.05 2.24
N TRP A 93 15.81 8.18 3.24
CA TRP A 93 16.41 8.38 4.57
C TRP A 93 17.53 7.37 4.74
N THR A 94 18.72 7.83 5.11
CA THR A 94 19.88 6.97 5.28
C THR A 94 20.78 7.42 6.43
N PRO A 95 21.31 6.49 7.25
CA PRO A 95 22.27 6.85 8.30
C PRO A 95 23.66 7.19 7.75
N ALA A 96 23.99 6.76 6.53
CA ALA A 96 25.35 6.89 5.98
C ALA A 96 25.34 6.88 4.45
N PRO A 97 25.20 8.04 3.77
CA PRO A 97 25.41 8.12 2.33
C PRO A 97 26.86 7.73 1.97
N SER A 98 27.05 6.99 0.88
CA SER A 98 28.33 6.34 0.52
C SER A 98 29.52 7.30 0.38
N HIS A 99 29.30 8.52 -0.14
CA HIS A 99 30.36 9.53 -0.33
C HIS A 99 30.72 10.32 0.93
N ALA A 100 29.91 10.26 1.99
CA ALA A 100 30.30 10.76 3.31
C ALA A 100 31.36 9.85 3.98
N ARG A 101 31.62 8.68 3.41
CA ARG A 101 32.73 7.81 3.80
C ARG A 101 33.99 8.32 3.15
N THR A 102 34.87 8.93 3.91
CA THR A 102 36.27 9.13 3.50
C THR A 102 36.80 7.76 3.01
N PRO A 103 37.50 7.70 1.86
CA PRO A 103 38.08 6.45 1.40
C PRO A 103 38.91 5.87 2.56
N ALA A 104 38.43 4.81 3.19
CA ALA A 104 39.20 4.11 4.21
C ALA A 104 40.45 3.52 3.52
N PRO A 105 41.62 3.59 4.16
CA PRO A 105 42.79 2.92 3.63
C PRO A 105 42.45 1.43 3.44
N ALA A 106 42.88 0.83 2.34
CA ALA A 106 42.52 -0.44 1.71
C ALA A 106 42.55 -1.72 2.61
N ARG A 107 42.30 -1.65 3.88
CA ARG A 107 42.35 -2.76 4.86
C ARG A 107 41.27 -2.78 5.92
N THR A 108 40.26 -1.92 5.84
CA THR A 108 39.05 -2.09 6.68
C THR A 108 38.01 -2.82 5.84
N PRO A 109 37.33 -3.88 6.35
CA PRO A 109 36.19 -4.46 5.66
C PRO A 109 35.21 -3.33 5.34
N ALA A 110 34.82 -3.19 4.07
CA ALA A 110 33.75 -2.26 3.70
C ALA A 110 32.60 -2.54 4.65
N ALA A 111 32.13 -1.53 5.37
CA ALA A 111 30.92 -1.69 6.14
C ALA A 111 29.85 -2.21 5.17
N SER A 112 29.21 -3.33 5.52
CA SER A 112 28.21 -3.98 4.68
C SER A 112 27.17 -2.97 4.25
N ALA A 113 26.77 -3.00 2.97
CA ALA A 113 25.67 -2.19 2.48
C ALA A 113 24.39 -2.49 3.30
N LEU A 114 23.56 -1.47 3.53
CA LEU A 114 22.41 -1.57 4.43
C LEU A 114 21.21 -2.18 3.72
N PRO A 115 20.33 -2.92 4.42
CA PRO A 115 19.06 -3.35 3.86
C PRO A 115 18.23 -2.12 3.45
N VAL A 116 17.46 -2.27 2.36
CA VAL A 116 16.63 -1.22 1.81
C VAL A 116 15.16 -1.57 2.01
N LEU A 117 14.39 -0.67 2.61
CA LEU A 117 12.93 -0.79 2.72
C LEU A 117 12.28 0.26 1.81
N VAL A 118 11.39 -0.18 0.93
CA VAL A 118 10.64 0.69 -0.01
C VAL A 118 9.18 0.68 0.38
N TRP A 119 8.68 1.81 0.87
CA TRP A 119 7.30 2.01 1.29
C TRP A 119 6.39 2.41 0.12
N ILE A 120 5.24 1.73 0.02
CA ILE A 120 4.17 1.99 -0.93
C ILE A 120 2.90 2.26 -0.12
N TYR A 121 2.47 3.52 -0.10
CA TYR A 121 1.30 3.91 0.69
C TYR A 121 -0.02 3.40 0.09
N GLY A 122 -1.04 3.31 0.93
CA GLY A 122 -2.37 2.83 0.58
C GLY A 122 -3.34 3.92 0.12
N CYS A 123 -4.48 4.04 0.83
CA CYS A 123 -5.54 5.02 0.61
C CYS A 123 -6.36 4.80 -0.68
N ALA A 124 -6.85 3.56 -0.86
CA ALA A 124 -7.88 3.21 -1.84
C ALA A 124 -7.52 3.51 -3.31
N TYR A 125 -6.26 3.61 -3.67
CA TYR A 125 -5.75 4.02 -5.00
C TYR A 125 -6.19 5.42 -5.44
N MET A 126 -6.80 6.21 -4.56
CA MET A 126 -7.38 7.53 -4.87
C MET A 126 -6.70 8.68 -4.17
N PHE A 127 -6.13 8.43 -3.00
CA PHE A 127 -5.62 9.44 -2.08
C PHE A 127 -4.22 9.09 -1.61
N GLY A 128 -3.62 10.02 -0.88
CA GLY A 128 -2.35 9.82 -0.19
C GLY A 128 -1.14 10.40 -0.92
N SER A 129 -0.05 10.38 -0.20
CA SER A 129 1.25 10.86 -0.67
C SER A 129 2.36 10.22 0.16
N SER A 130 3.54 10.07 -0.44
CA SER A 130 4.75 9.69 0.28
C SER A 130 5.25 10.78 1.24
N SER A 131 4.61 11.95 1.26
CA SER A 131 4.92 13.07 2.13
C SER A 131 4.11 13.09 3.44
N GLU A 132 3.20 12.14 3.64
CA GLU A 132 2.43 12.04 4.88
C GLU A 132 3.36 11.91 6.09
N PRO A 133 3.17 12.72 7.17
CA PRO A 133 4.02 12.65 8.36
C PRO A 133 4.06 11.26 9.00
N ALA A 134 2.98 10.49 8.86
CA ALA A 134 2.89 9.11 9.33
C ALA A 134 3.93 8.18 8.70
N TYR A 135 4.53 8.54 7.57
CA TYR A 135 5.47 7.71 6.81
C TYR A 135 6.93 8.17 6.94
N ASP A 136 7.29 8.87 8.03
CA ASP A 136 8.66 9.28 8.27
C ASP A 136 9.62 8.10 8.43
N GLY A 137 10.59 7.99 7.52
CA GLY A 137 11.59 6.90 7.51
C GLY A 137 12.71 7.02 8.52
N GLY A 138 12.74 8.09 9.30
CA GLY A 138 13.86 8.39 10.19
C GLY A 138 14.11 7.33 11.26
N ARG A 139 13.07 6.66 11.77
CA ARG A 139 13.23 5.57 12.74
C ARG A 139 13.87 4.34 12.12
N PHE A 140 13.49 3.98 10.88
CA PHE A 140 14.12 2.89 10.14
C PHE A 140 15.59 3.20 9.84
N ALA A 141 15.88 4.42 9.41
CA ALA A 141 17.25 4.83 9.13
C ALA A 141 18.13 4.81 10.39
N ARG A 142 17.64 5.34 11.52
CA ARG A 142 18.37 5.24 12.81
C ARG A 142 18.58 3.80 13.27
N SER A 143 17.74 2.87 12.83
CA SER A 143 17.85 1.44 13.14
C SER A 143 18.72 0.66 12.16
N GLY A 144 19.40 1.33 11.23
CA GLY A 144 20.40 0.72 10.35
C GLY A 144 19.89 0.24 9.01
N ALA A 145 18.83 0.82 8.48
CA ALA A 145 18.34 0.55 7.13
C ALA A 145 18.38 1.82 6.26
N VAL A 146 18.34 1.67 4.95
CA VAL A 146 17.96 2.74 4.03
C VAL A 146 16.46 2.64 3.78
N PHE A 147 15.74 3.70 4.08
CA PHE A 147 14.31 3.77 3.84
C PHE A 147 14.02 4.62 2.61
N VAL A 148 13.11 4.15 1.77
CA VAL A 148 12.65 4.85 0.55
C VAL A 148 11.13 4.92 0.57
N SER A 149 10.55 6.06 0.22
CA SER A 149 9.14 6.16 -0.14
C SER A 149 8.99 6.73 -1.54
N CYS A 150 7.91 6.42 -2.23
CA CYS A 150 7.66 6.93 -3.57
C CYS A 150 6.20 7.36 -3.75
N ASN A 151 5.99 8.38 -4.57
CA ASN A 151 4.68 8.67 -5.11
C ASN A 151 4.41 7.82 -6.36
N TYR A 152 3.15 7.55 -6.62
CA TYR A 152 2.66 6.91 -7.84
C TYR A 152 1.33 7.55 -8.26
N ARG A 153 0.94 7.41 -9.52
CA ARG A 153 -0.34 7.96 -10.02
C ARG A 153 -1.52 7.27 -9.36
N LEU A 154 -2.50 8.09 -9.01
CA LEU A 154 -3.72 7.72 -8.31
C LEU A 154 -4.95 7.89 -9.22
N GLY A 155 -6.11 7.38 -8.79
CA GLY A 155 -7.38 7.58 -9.44
C GLY A 155 -7.36 7.29 -10.94
N MET A 156 -7.98 8.16 -11.72
CA MET A 156 -8.01 8.02 -13.18
C MET A 156 -6.62 8.04 -13.81
N GLU A 157 -5.69 8.84 -13.28
CA GLU A 157 -4.32 8.92 -13.82
C GLU A 157 -3.57 7.59 -13.71
N GLY A 158 -3.81 6.84 -12.64
CA GLY A 158 -3.11 5.59 -12.32
C GLY A 158 -3.83 4.31 -12.71
N PHE A 159 -5.17 4.27 -12.59
CA PHE A 159 -5.92 3.01 -12.55
C PHE A 159 -7.14 2.93 -13.49
N ALA A 160 -7.60 4.01 -14.11
CA ALA A 160 -8.65 3.90 -15.13
C ALA A 160 -8.16 3.13 -16.36
N LEU A 161 -9.02 2.28 -16.93
CA LEU A 161 -8.74 1.58 -18.18
C LEU A 161 -9.14 2.45 -19.38
N ILE A 162 -8.19 3.21 -19.88
CA ILE A 162 -8.40 4.17 -20.97
C ILE A 162 -8.01 3.53 -22.29
N PRO A 163 -8.88 3.52 -23.33
CA PRO A 163 -8.55 2.98 -24.64
C PRO A 163 -7.30 3.64 -25.25
N GLY A 164 -6.34 2.84 -25.71
CA GLY A 164 -5.09 3.33 -26.30
C GLY A 164 -4.02 3.78 -25.29
N ALA A 165 -4.25 3.61 -24.00
CA ALA A 165 -3.27 3.82 -22.95
C ALA A 165 -2.95 2.50 -22.23
N PRO A 166 -1.73 2.30 -21.70
CA PRO A 166 -1.43 1.13 -20.88
C PRO A 166 -2.30 1.13 -19.61
N ALA A 167 -2.79 -0.03 -19.21
CA ALA A 167 -3.47 -0.21 -17.92
C ALA A 167 -2.47 -0.12 -16.75
N ASN A 168 -2.99 -0.02 -15.53
CA ASN A 168 -2.18 -0.16 -14.32
C ASN A 168 -0.98 0.80 -14.24
N ARG A 169 -1.14 2.02 -14.69
CA ARG A 169 -0.05 3.00 -14.75
C ARG A 169 0.56 3.29 -13.39
N GLY A 170 -0.25 3.26 -12.32
CA GLY A 170 0.23 3.36 -10.94
C GLY A 170 1.17 2.22 -10.56
N LEU A 171 0.90 0.98 -11.03
CA LEU A 171 1.82 -0.15 -10.83
C LEU A 171 3.12 0.03 -11.63
N LEU A 172 3.01 0.53 -12.87
CA LEU A 172 4.19 0.82 -13.71
C LEU A 172 5.06 1.93 -13.09
N ASP A 173 4.47 2.91 -12.42
CA ASP A 173 5.20 3.95 -11.70
C ASP A 173 6.02 3.36 -10.55
N VAL A 174 5.44 2.43 -9.77
CA VAL A 174 6.15 1.76 -8.69
C VAL A 174 7.28 0.86 -9.23
N VAL A 175 7.05 0.16 -10.35
CA VAL A 175 8.13 -0.58 -11.04
C VAL A 175 9.26 0.36 -11.46
N ALA A 176 8.95 1.56 -11.98
CA ALA A 176 9.95 2.55 -12.34
C ALA A 176 10.72 3.08 -11.11
N ALA A 177 10.02 3.31 -9.99
CA ALA A 177 10.66 3.69 -8.72
C ALA A 177 11.60 2.59 -8.21
N LEU A 178 11.22 1.31 -8.28
CA LEU A 178 12.07 0.19 -7.91
C LEU A 178 13.29 0.05 -8.82
N ARG A 179 13.15 0.31 -10.13
CA ARG A 179 14.29 0.37 -11.06
C ARG A 179 15.22 1.53 -10.70
N TRP A 180 14.66 2.67 -10.29
CA TRP A 180 15.45 3.78 -9.77
C TRP A 180 16.22 3.37 -8.50
N VAL A 181 15.58 2.70 -7.56
CA VAL A 181 16.23 2.16 -6.34
C VAL A 181 17.38 1.25 -6.74
N ARG A 182 17.16 0.26 -7.60
CA ARG A 182 18.20 -0.65 -8.04
C ARG A 182 19.41 0.06 -8.65
N SER A 183 19.20 1.15 -9.38
CA SER A 183 20.25 1.89 -10.08
C SER A 183 21.01 2.90 -9.21
N ASN A 184 20.42 3.33 -8.09
CA ASN A 184 20.93 4.50 -7.37
C ASN A 184 21.18 4.26 -5.87
N ILE A 185 20.54 3.24 -5.25
CA ILE A 185 20.48 3.16 -3.79
C ILE A 185 21.84 2.86 -3.14
N GLU A 186 22.76 2.27 -3.88
CA GLU A 186 24.14 2.05 -3.43
C GLU A 186 24.83 3.38 -3.07
N GLN A 187 24.52 4.45 -3.80
CA GLN A 187 25.06 5.79 -3.55
C GLN A 187 24.55 6.37 -2.22
N PHE A 188 23.44 5.88 -1.73
CA PHE A 188 22.86 6.23 -0.41
C PHE A 188 23.27 5.23 0.68
N GLY A 189 24.13 4.26 0.38
CA GLY A 189 24.62 3.25 1.32
C GLY A 189 23.75 2.00 1.42
N GLY A 190 22.70 1.87 0.61
CA GLY A 190 21.82 0.70 0.55
C GLY A 190 22.36 -0.41 -0.35
N ASP A 191 21.93 -1.64 -0.09
CA ASP A 191 22.21 -2.82 -0.90
C ASP A 191 21.11 -3.03 -1.95
N PRO A 192 21.38 -2.81 -3.25
CA PRO A 192 20.39 -3.02 -4.31
C PRO A 192 19.94 -4.48 -4.46
N ASP A 193 20.68 -5.43 -3.91
CA ASP A 193 20.34 -6.86 -3.90
C ASP A 193 19.62 -7.29 -2.61
N ASN A 194 19.42 -6.36 -1.67
CA ASN A 194 18.71 -6.60 -0.41
C ASN A 194 17.55 -5.59 -0.21
N VAL A 195 16.65 -5.55 -1.18
CA VAL A 195 15.47 -4.67 -1.20
C VAL A 195 14.25 -5.42 -0.67
N THR A 196 13.54 -4.81 0.28
CA THR A 196 12.23 -5.23 0.78
C THR A 196 11.20 -4.18 0.39
N VAL A 197 10.20 -4.55 -0.41
CA VAL A 197 9.03 -3.70 -0.66
C VAL A 197 8.00 -3.93 0.42
N PHE A 198 7.35 -2.87 0.89
CA PHE A 198 6.25 -3.03 1.83
C PHE A 198 5.17 -1.98 1.64
N GLY A 199 3.93 -2.35 1.95
CA GLY A 199 2.79 -1.48 1.78
C GLY A 199 1.58 -2.00 2.54
N GLU A 200 0.64 -1.09 2.78
CA GLU A 200 -0.60 -1.39 3.49
C GLU A 200 -1.80 -1.03 2.62
N SER A 201 -2.94 -1.78 2.79
CA SER A 201 -4.19 -1.48 2.07
C SER A 201 -3.99 -1.51 0.55
N ALA A 202 -4.37 -0.45 -0.17
CA ALA A 202 -4.07 -0.33 -1.61
C ALA A 202 -2.57 -0.49 -1.91
N GLY A 203 -1.67 -0.03 -1.02
CA GLY A 203 -0.23 -0.28 -1.13
C GLY A 203 0.13 -1.76 -1.03
N ALA A 204 -0.56 -2.53 -0.18
CA ALA A 204 -0.42 -3.99 -0.15
C ALA A 204 -0.98 -4.65 -1.41
N GLY A 205 -2.05 -4.11 -1.99
CA GLY A 205 -2.55 -4.52 -3.31
C GLY A 205 -1.53 -4.27 -4.43
N VAL A 206 -0.79 -3.15 -4.36
CA VAL A 206 0.36 -2.91 -5.25
C VAL A 206 1.46 -3.94 -5.00
N VAL A 207 1.84 -4.20 -3.74
CA VAL A 207 2.85 -5.23 -3.40
C VAL A 207 2.44 -6.61 -3.92
N ALA A 208 1.18 -7.01 -3.71
CA ALA A 208 0.64 -8.27 -4.23
C ALA A 208 0.69 -8.33 -5.77
N SER A 209 0.40 -7.19 -6.45
CA SER A 209 0.54 -7.08 -7.91
C SER A 209 2.00 -7.25 -8.35
N LEU A 210 2.95 -6.61 -7.66
CA LEU A 210 4.39 -6.73 -7.99
C LEU A 210 4.89 -8.17 -7.89
N LEU A 211 4.38 -8.97 -6.93
CA LEU A 211 4.69 -10.40 -6.82
C LEU A 211 4.19 -11.21 -8.04
N ALA A 212 3.14 -10.73 -8.73
CA ALA A 212 2.58 -11.36 -9.91
C ALA A 212 3.13 -10.82 -11.25
N MET A 213 3.85 -9.69 -11.24
CA MET A 213 4.29 -8.98 -12.43
C MET A 213 5.69 -9.43 -12.91
N ASP A 214 5.81 -9.85 -14.16
CA ASP A 214 7.11 -10.17 -14.78
C ASP A 214 8.07 -8.97 -14.78
N GLN A 215 7.54 -7.74 -14.93
CA GLN A 215 8.34 -6.52 -14.97
C GLN A 215 8.97 -6.15 -13.62
N ALA A 216 8.51 -6.74 -12.52
CA ALA A 216 9.01 -6.53 -11.16
C ALA A 216 10.01 -7.61 -10.71
N LYS A 217 10.17 -8.69 -11.47
CA LYS A 217 11.11 -9.78 -11.15
C LYS A 217 12.52 -9.26 -10.93
N GLY A 218 13.13 -9.68 -9.81
CA GLY A 218 14.50 -9.34 -9.44
C GLY A 218 14.72 -7.89 -8.98
N LEU A 219 13.64 -7.08 -8.81
CA LEU A 219 13.75 -5.73 -8.28
C LEU A 219 13.72 -5.69 -6.74
N PHE A 220 13.25 -6.75 -6.10
CA PHE A 220 13.23 -6.91 -4.65
C PHE A 220 13.38 -8.38 -4.27
N LYS A 221 13.81 -8.62 -3.05
CA LYS A 221 14.07 -9.96 -2.50
C LYS A 221 13.03 -10.36 -1.46
N ARG A 222 12.36 -9.38 -0.86
CA ARG A 222 11.32 -9.58 0.16
C ARG A 222 10.16 -8.64 -0.07
N ALA A 223 8.99 -9.09 0.38
CA ALA A 223 7.78 -8.32 0.34
C ALA A 223 7.05 -8.38 1.69
N ILE A 224 6.51 -7.24 2.14
CA ILE A 224 5.60 -7.19 3.28
C ILE A 224 4.28 -6.59 2.79
N ALA A 225 3.20 -7.36 2.87
CA ALA A 225 1.88 -6.96 2.41
C ALA A 225 0.90 -6.91 3.61
N GLN A 226 0.54 -5.70 4.04
CA GLN A 226 -0.28 -5.44 5.22
C GLN A 226 -1.73 -5.19 4.78
N SER A 227 -2.67 -6.06 5.16
CA SER A 227 -4.09 -5.94 4.83
C SER A 227 -4.36 -5.86 3.32
N VAL A 228 -4.03 -6.94 2.61
CA VAL A 228 -4.18 -7.02 1.14
C VAL A 228 -5.66 -6.94 0.74
N PRO A 229 -6.07 -5.97 -0.10
CA PRO A 229 -7.46 -5.90 -0.55
C PRO A 229 -7.80 -7.01 -1.55
N GLY A 230 -9.01 -7.59 -1.40
CA GLY A 230 -9.53 -8.65 -2.27
C GLY A 230 -10.01 -8.16 -3.64
N THR A 231 -9.83 -6.89 -3.95
CA THR A 231 -10.36 -6.27 -5.16
C THR A 231 -9.31 -6.18 -6.26
N PHE A 232 -9.58 -6.84 -7.37
CA PHE A 232 -8.90 -6.73 -8.67
C PHE A 232 -9.98 -6.78 -9.73
N PHE A 233 -9.84 -6.06 -10.83
CA PHE A 233 -10.93 -5.92 -11.81
C PHE A 233 -10.64 -6.66 -13.12
N THR A 234 -11.72 -7.17 -13.73
CA THR A 234 -11.66 -7.57 -15.14
C THR A 234 -11.60 -6.33 -16.03
N PRO A 235 -11.09 -6.45 -17.27
CA PRO A 235 -11.10 -5.33 -18.22
C PRO A 235 -12.51 -4.77 -18.49
N ASP A 236 -13.52 -5.61 -18.55
CA ASP A 236 -14.89 -5.18 -18.83
C ASP A 236 -15.45 -4.30 -17.71
N LEU A 237 -15.25 -4.70 -16.44
CA LEU A 237 -15.64 -3.88 -15.29
C LEU A 237 -14.86 -2.56 -15.25
N ALA A 238 -13.55 -2.61 -15.47
CA ALA A 238 -12.71 -1.41 -15.45
C ALA A 238 -13.05 -0.43 -16.60
N ALA A 239 -13.46 -0.95 -17.75
CA ALA A 239 -13.94 -0.13 -18.88
C ALA A 239 -15.27 0.55 -18.54
N ASP A 240 -16.25 -0.19 -18.00
CA ASP A 240 -17.57 0.36 -17.61
C ASP A 240 -17.41 1.44 -16.52
N ILE A 241 -16.51 1.23 -15.54
CA ILE A 241 -16.17 2.25 -14.55
C ILE A 241 -15.55 3.48 -15.24
N THR A 242 -14.66 3.29 -16.21
CA THR A 242 -14.03 4.40 -16.94
C THR A 242 -15.06 5.18 -17.75
N ASP A 243 -16.03 4.51 -18.35
CA ASP A 243 -17.15 5.14 -19.08
C ASP A 243 -18.00 5.99 -18.11
N ALA A 244 -18.35 5.45 -16.94
CA ALA A 244 -19.08 6.21 -15.92
C ALA A 244 -18.31 7.45 -15.43
N LEU A 245 -16.99 7.35 -15.28
CA LEU A 245 -16.12 8.47 -14.90
C LEU A 245 -16.05 9.54 -16.01
N ALA A 246 -15.95 9.13 -17.26
CA ALA A 246 -15.94 10.02 -18.41
C ALA A 246 -17.29 10.73 -18.58
N ASP A 247 -18.41 10.00 -18.42
CA ASP A 247 -19.76 10.58 -18.41
C ASP A 247 -19.93 11.62 -17.30
N ALA A 248 -19.46 11.33 -16.09
CA ALA A 248 -19.49 12.27 -14.98
C ALA A 248 -18.64 13.52 -15.24
N ALA A 249 -17.55 13.38 -16.01
CA ALA A 249 -16.73 14.51 -16.48
C ALA A 249 -17.35 15.24 -17.68
N GLY A 250 -18.40 14.72 -18.30
CA GLY A 250 -18.97 15.26 -19.54
C GLY A 250 -18.04 15.11 -20.75
N LEU A 251 -17.21 14.08 -20.77
CA LEU A 251 -16.19 13.82 -21.79
C LEU A 251 -16.38 12.45 -22.45
N PRO A 252 -15.97 12.28 -23.73
CA PRO A 252 -15.84 10.96 -24.30
C PRO A 252 -14.79 10.11 -23.56
N PRO A 253 -15.00 8.78 -23.38
CA PRO A 253 -14.02 7.89 -22.73
C PRO A 253 -12.85 7.56 -23.68
N SER A 254 -12.19 8.58 -24.20
CA SER A 254 -11.07 8.45 -25.12
C SER A 254 -9.79 9.07 -24.55
N HIS A 255 -8.65 8.47 -24.92
CA HIS A 255 -7.34 9.01 -24.52
C HIS A 255 -7.19 10.48 -24.88
N GLU A 256 -7.64 10.88 -26.09
CA GLU A 256 -7.53 12.27 -26.57
C GLU A 256 -8.30 13.23 -25.67
N ALA A 257 -9.59 12.96 -25.41
CA ALA A 257 -10.44 13.86 -24.60
C ALA A 257 -9.97 13.92 -23.14
N LEU A 258 -9.70 12.77 -22.53
CA LEU A 258 -9.28 12.70 -21.13
C LEU A 258 -7.90 13.31 -20.89
N SER A 259 -6.95 13.18 -21.85
CA SER A 259 -5.61 13.73 -21.69
C SER A 259 -5.57 15.26 -21.79
N GLN A 260 -6.55 15.89 -22.40
CA GLN A 260 -6.67 17.34 -22.50
C GLN A 260 -7.46 17.97 -21.33
N ALA A 261 -8.18 17.18 -20.56
CA ALA A 261 -8.96 17.66 -19.44
C ALA A 261 -8.06 18.13 -18.27
N ASP A 262 -8.52 19.12 -17.53
CA ASP A 262 -7.86 19.49 -16.27
C ASP A 262 -7.85 18.29 -15.30
N PRO A 263 -6.70 17.94 -14.67
CA PRO A 263 -6.64 16.82 -13.75
C PRO A 263 -7.63 16.93 -12.59
N MET A 264 -7.87 18.12 -12.04
CA MET A 264 -8.80 18.31 -10.94
C MET A 264 -10.27 18.21 -11.39
N HIS A 265 -10.56 18.46 -12.67
CA HIS A 265 -11.88 18.16 -13.24
C HIS A 265 -12.17 16.65 -13.23
N LEU A 266 -11.18 15.83 -13.62
CA LEU A 266 -11.30 14.36 -13.54
C LEU A 266 -11.39 13.86 -12.10
N VAL A 267 -10.67 14.50 -11.16
CA VAL A 267 -10.83 14.24 -9.73
C VAL A 267 -12.25 14.52 -9.25
N GLY A 268 -12.87 15.62 -9.68
CA GLY A 268 -14.27 15.92 -9.39
C GLY A 268 -15.22 14.82 -9.89
N ALA A 269 -15.03 14.35 -11.12
CA ALA A 269 -15.82 13.28 -11.70
C ALA A 269 -15.68 11.96 -10.92
N GLN A 270 -14.45 11.59 -10.51
CA GLN A 270 -14.25 10.37 -9.73
C GLN A 270 -14.93 10.44 -8.35
N MET A 271 -14.94 11.60 -7.70
CA MET A 271 -15.67 11.77 -6.45
C MET A 271 -17.19 11.63 -6.64
N ALA A 272 -17.73 12.22 -7.70
CA ALA A 272 -19.15 12.11 -8.02
C ALA A 272 -19.57 10.65 -8.33
N VAL A 273 -18.75 9.89 -9.04
CA VAL A 273 -19.01 8.46 -9.27
C VAL A 273 -18.89 7.66 -7.96
N THR A 274 -17.88 7.94 -7.13
CA THR A 274 -17.69 7.26 -5.85
C THR A 274 -18.91 7.42 -4.92
N GLU A 275 -19.50 8.61 -4.85
CA GLU A 275 -20.70 8.87 -4.06
C GLU A 275 -21.93 8.09 -4.55
N ARG A 276 -21.95 7.75 -5.85
CA ARG A 276 -23.07 7.09 -6.52
C ARG A 276 -22.83 5.61 -6.84
N MET A 277 -21.75 5.01 -6.34
CA MET A 277 -21.38 3.62 -6.68
C MET A 277 -22.53 2.64 -6.46
N ARG A 278 -23.37 2.84 -5.44
CA ARG A 278 -24.52 1.97 -5.15
C ARG A 278 -25.58 1.95 -6.27
N GLU A 279 -25.61 2.94 -7.15
CA GLU A 279 -26.54 3.02 -8.27
C GLU A 279 -26.13 2.07 -9.42
N TYR A 280 -24.83 1.72 -9.52
CA TYR A 280 -24.28 0.83 -10.52
C TYR A 280 -24.42 -0.64 -10.07
N THR A 281 -25.66 -1.15 -10.09
CA THR A 281 -25.97 -2.48 -9.52
C THR A 281 -25.24 -3.61 -10.24
N TRP A 282 -24.86 -3.43 -11.49
CA TRP A 282 -24.12 -4.40 -12.30
C TRP A 282 -22.61 -4.45 -11.99
N TRP A 283 -22.08 -3.56 -11.11
CA TRP A 283 -20.71 -3.66 -10.61
C TRP A 283 -20.57 -4.72 -9.50
N GLY A 284 -21.61 -5.47 -9.22
CA GLY A 284 -21.59 -6.53 -8.21
C GLY A 284 -21.20 -6.00 -6.82
N GLY A 285 -20.22 -6.65 -6.20
CA GLY A 285 -19.72 -6.23 -4.88
C GLY A 285 -19.00 -4.89 -4.88
N VAL A 286 -18.49 -4.44 -6.03
CA VAL A 286 -17.74 -3.17 -6.13
C VAL A 286 -18.64 -1.98 -5.78
N LYS A 287 -19.94 -2.03 -6.06
CA LYS A 287 -20.91 -0.98 -5.68
C LYS A 287 -20.94 -0.69 -4.17
N LEU A 288 -20.50 -1.62 -3.34
CA LEU A 288 -20.41 -1.49 -1.89
C LEU A 288 -18.97 -1.30 -1.39
N SER A 289 -18.00 -1.28 -2.29
CA SER A 289 -16.59 -1.04 -1.93
C SER A 289 -16.35 0.44 -1.63
N ILE A 290 -15.13 0.74 -1.17
CA ILE A 290 -14.72 2.10 -0.77
C ILE A 290 -14.16 2.92 -1.94
N THR A 291 -13.98 2.30 -3.12
CA THR A 291 -13.32 2.93 -4.27
C THR A 291 -13.77 2.29 -5.59
N PRO A 292 -13.91 3.06 -6.67
CA PRO A 292 -14.11 2.53 -8.01
C PRO A 292 -12.80 2.13 -8.70
N PHE A 293 -11.66 2.14 -8.00
CA PHE A 293 -10.37 1.81 -8.58
C PHE A 293 -9.74 0.58 -7.95
N SER A 294 -9.10 -0.21 -8.78
CA SER A 294 -8.28 -1.35 -8.39
C SER A 294 -7.36 -1.75 -9.54
N PRO A 295 -6.28 -2.51 -9.30
CA PRO A 295 -5.49 -3.08 -10.39
C PRO A 295 -6.37 -3.93 -11.32
N VAL A 296 -6.11 -3.83 -12.61
CA VAL A 296 -6.86 -4.52 -13.68
C VAL A 296 -6.07 -5.73 -14.16
N ILE A 297 -6.71 -6.88 -14.26
CA ILE A 297 -6.12 -8.08 -14.86
C ILE A 297 -6.23 -7.92 -16.38
N ASP A 298 -5.31 -7.15 -16.96
CA ASP A 298 -5.33 -6.73 -18.38
C ASP A 298 -4.64 -7.73 -19.33
N GLY A 299 -3.99 -8.75 -18.79
CA GLY A 299 -3.26 -9.74 -19.56
C GLY A 299 -1.84 -9.32 -19.99
N GLU A 300 -1.46 -8.05 -19.83
CA GLU A 300 -0.18 -7.48 -20.26
C GLU A 300 0.68 -7.01 -19.06
N VAL A 301 0.22 -6.00 -18.32
CA VAL A 301 0.91 -5.49 -17.12
C VAL A 301 0.68 -6.43 -15.96
N LEU A 302 -0.54 -6.88 -15.78
CA LEU A 302 -0.94 -7.86 -14.78
C LEU A 302 -1.69 -9.00 -15.47
N SER A 303 -0.99 -10.10 -15.72
CA SER A 303 -1.52 -11.21 -16.52
C SER A 303 -2.51 -12.09 -15.76
N ARG A 304 -2.44 -12.11 -14.44
CA ARG A 304 -3.27 -12.93 -13.53
C ARG A 304 -3.47 -12.22 -12.22
N SER A 305 -4.52 -12.59 -11.48
CA SER A 305 -4.66 -12.16 -10.08
C SER A 305 -3.50 -12.66 -9.23
N PRO A 306 -3.08 -11.93 -8.18
CA PRO A 306 -1.95 -12.32 -7.33
C PRO A 306 -2.08 -13.75 -6.78
N TRP A 307 -3.25 -14.14 -6.32
CA TRP A 307 -3.51 -15.49 -5.80
C TRP A 307 -3.23 -16.59 -6.83
N ARG A 308 -3.71 -16.40 -8.07
CA ARG A 308 -3.47 -17.36 -9.16
C ARG A 308 -2.01 -17.36 -9.61
N ALA A 309 -1.36 -16.20 -9.61
CA ALA A 309 0.05 -16.09 -9.99
C ALA A 309 0.94 -16.79 -8.96
N LEU A 310 0.74 -16.53 -7.67
CA LEU A 310 1.50 -17.14 -6.59
C LEU A 310 1.26 -18.66 -6.54
N LEU A 311 0.02 -19.11 -6.65
CA LEU A 311 -0.29 -20.55 -6.69
C LEU A 311 0.39 -21.25 -7.88
N ALA A 312 0.62 -20.53 -8.98
CA ALA A 312 1.37 -21.01 -10.14
C ALA A 312 2.90 -20.89 -9.99
N GLY A 313 3.41 -20.48 -8.81
CA GLY A 313 4.83 -20.40 -8.50
C GLY A 313 5.48 -19.05 -8.80
N ALA A 314 4.70 -18.00 -9.11
CA ALA A 314 5.27 -16.66 -9.22
C ALA A 314 5.87 -16.24 -7.87
N ALA A 315 7.01 -15.54 -7.92
CA ALA A 315 7.71 -14.99 -6.75
C ALA A 315 8.05 -16.04 -5.64
N SER A 316 8.15 -17.33 -5.96
CA SER A 316 8.52 -18.37 -4.98
C SER A 316 9.94 -18.17 -4.41
N ASP A 317 10.77 -17.37 -5.06
CA ASP A 317 12.12 -16.94 -4.65
C ASP A 317 12.12 -15.64 -3.81
N VAL A 318 10.96 -15.02 -3.59
CA VAL A 318 10.77 -13.83 -2.75
C VAL A 318 10.22 -14.27 -1.39
N GLU A 319 10.81 -13.83 -0.29
CA GLU A 319 10.24 -14.07 1.03
C GLU A 319 9.04 -13.13 1.25
N LEU A 320 7.92 -13.65 1.74
CA LEU A 320 6.69 -12.89 1.99
C LEU A 320 6.36 -12.85 3.49
N LEU A 321 6.20 -11.64 4.03
CA LEU A 321 5.52 -11.39 5.30
C LEU A 321 4.19 -10.73 4.98
N THR A 322 3.08 -11.29 5.46
CA THR A 322 1.76 -10.71 5.23
C THR A 322 0.91 -10.86 6.49
N GLY A 323 -0.13 -10.07 6.60
CA GLY A 323 -1.02 -10.13 7.75
C GLY A 323 -2.11 -9.08 7.65
N HIS A 324 -2.97 -9.06 8.65
CA HIS A 324 -4.14 -8.19 8.71
C HIS A 324 -4.42 -7.76 10.14
N ASN A 325 -5.27 -6.77 10.29
CA ASN A 325 -5.82 -6.35 11.56
C ASN A 325 -7.13 -7.13 11.83
N ARG A 326 -7.48 -7.36 13.08
CA ARG A 326 -8.66 -8.17 13.42
C ARG A 326 -9.97 -7.48 13.03
N ASP A 327 -10.11 -6.20 13.35
CA ASP A 327 -11.35 -5.43 13.22
C ASP A 327 -11.28 -4.48 12.00
N GLU A 328 -10.81 -4.99 10.84
CA GLU A 328 -10.44 -4.21 9.64
C GLU A 328 -11.50 -3.16 9.25
N TYR A 329 -12.73 -3.59 9.03
CA TYR A 329 -13.74 -2.72 8.44
C TYR A 329 -14.32 -1.70 9.42
N ARG A 330 -13.98 -1.78 10.71
CA ARG A 330 -14.45 -0.85 11.76
C ARG A 330 -14.02 0.59 11.48
N LEU A 331 -12.84 0.81 10.91
CA LEU A 331 -12.40 2.14 10.49
C LEU A 331 -13.42 2.79 9.53
N PHE A 332 -13.85 2.06 8.51
CA PHE A 332 -14.76 2.58 7.48
C PHE A 332 -16.16 2.83 8.04
N ILE A 333 -16.64 1.98 8.94
CA ILE A 333 -17.90 2.19 9.66
C ILE A 333 -17.82 3.47 10.52
N ALA A 334 -16.67 3.68 11.20
CA ALA A 334 -16.43 4.86 12.01
C ALA A 334 -16.38 6.14 11.16
N MET A 335 -15.61 6.12 10.05
CA MET A 335 -15.51 7.26 9.13
C MET A 335 -16.84 7.62 8.47
N ALA A 336 -17.69 6.62 8.21
CA ALA A 336 -19.04 6.85 7.70
C ALA A 336 -20.05 7.31 8.79
N GLY A 337 -19.63 7.45 10.06
CA GLY A 337 -20.52 7.80 11.18
C GLY A 337 -21.57 6.74 11.50
N GLN A 338 -21.32 5.48 11.12
CA GLN A 338 -22.28 4.37 11.23
C GLN A 338 -22.02 3.45 12.44
N LEU A 339 -21.06 3.76 13.30
CA LEU A 339 -20.84 2.98 14.54
C LEU A 339 -22.12 2.97 15.37
N GLY A 340 -22.62 1.75 15.66
CA GLY A 340 -23.87 1.53 16.37
C GLY A 340 -25.16 1.81 15.57
N ASN A 341 -25.05 2.16 14.28
CA ASN A 341 -26.19 2.54 13.43
C ASN A 341 -26.35 1.65 12.18
N VAL A 342 -25.58 0.58 12.06
CA VAL A 342 -25.71 -0.38 10.94
C VAL A 342 -27.05 -1.10 11.05
N THR A 343 -27.84 -1.10 9.95
CA THR A 343 -29.17 -1.72 9.93
C THR A 343 -29.12 -3.21 9.54
N VAL A 344 -30.22 -3.91 9.84
CA VAL A 344 -30.39 -5.32 9.42
C VAL A 344 -30.37 -5.46 7.90
N GLU A 345 -30.93 -4.47 7.18
CA GLU A 345 -31.00 -4.44 5.72
C GLU A 345 -29.61 -4.27 5.11
N GLN A 346 -28.77 -3.37 5.66
CA GLN A 346 -27.39 -3.20 5.23
C GLN A 346 -26.57 -4.49 5.44
N THR A 347 -26.75 -5.15 6.57
CA THR A 347 -26.10 -6.42 6.88
C THR A 347 -26.56 -7.53 5.92
N ALA A 348 -27.85 -7.59 5.62
CA ALA A 348 -28.38 -8.58 4.67
C ALA A 348 -27.85 -8.34 3.26
N GLU A 349 -27.78 -7.07 2.81
CA GLU A 349 -27.16 -6.71 1.52
C GLU A 349 -25.70 -7.13 1.46
N ALA A 350 -24.90 -6.81 2.49
CA ALA A 350 -23.49 -7.16 2.56
C ALA A 350 -23.26 -8.68 2.50
N LEU A 351 -24.02 -9.45 3.29
CA LEU A 351 -23.95 -10.91 3.27
C LEU A 351 -24.33 -11.48 1.90
N ASN A 352 -25.36 -10.94 1.24
CA ASN A 352 -25.76 -11.40 -0.07
C ASN A 352 -24.72 -11.09 -1.15
N CYS A 353 -23.99 -9.98 -1.01
CA CYS A 353 -22.93 -9.58 -1.95
C CYS A 353 -21.62 -10.34 -1.76
N PHE A 354 -21.24 -10.62 -0.51
CA PHE A 354 -19.87 -10.99 -0.18
C PHE A 354 -19.71 -12.38 0.41
N ALA A 355 -20.75 -12.97 1.02
CA ALA A 355 -20.61 -14.30 1.58
C ALA A 355 -20.26 -15.33 0.48
N PRO A 356 -19.28 -16.24 0.73
CA PRO A 356 -18.85 -17.22 -0.27
C PRO A 356 -20.03 -18.05 -0.79
N ALA A 357 -20.08 -18.27 -2.10
CA ALA A 357 -21.22 -18.86 -2.79
C ALA A 357 -21.63 -20.26 -2.27
N HIS A 358 -20.70 -21.01 -1.68
CA HIS A 358 -20.97 -22.36 -1.20
C HIS A 358 -21.97 -22.39 -0.04
N ASP A 359 -21.75 -21.57 1.00
CA ASP A 359 -22.58 -21.56 2.21
C ASP A 359 -23.46 -20.30 2.29
N GLY A 360 -23.09 -19.26 1.57
CA GLY A 360 -23.81 -18.01 1.47
C GLY A 360 -24.08 -17.32 2.81
N PRO A 361 -25.08 -16.43 2.86
CA PRO A 361 -25.47 -15.75 4.09
C PRO A 361 -25.87 -16.67 5.23
N ALA A 362 -26.40 -17.86 4.92
CA ALA A 362 -26.83 -18.85 5.92
C ALA A 362 -25.62 -19.46 6.64
N GLY A 363 -24.50 -19.67 5.94
CA GLY A 363 -23.25 -20.15 6.54
C GLY A 363 -22.73 -19.18 7.61
N TYR A 364 -22.68 -17.88 7.30
CA TYR A 364 -22.27 -16.86 8.28
C TYR A 364 -23.16 -16.79 9.51
N ARG A 365 -24.49 -16.76 9.32
CA ARG A 365 -25.44 -16.74 10.45
C ARG A 365 -25.34 -17.98 11.35
N LYS A 366 -25.05 -19.13 10.75
CA LYS A 366 -24.84 -20.38 11.49
C LYS A 366 -23.52 -20.39 12.25
N ALA A 367 -22.47 -19.87 11.63
CA ALA A 367 -21.12 -19.85 12.19
C ALA A 367 -20.95 -18.80 13.31
N PHE A 368 -21.69 -17.70 13.23
CA PHE A 368 -21.66 -16.59 14.19
C PHE A 368 -23.06 -16.27 14.72
N PRO A 369 -23.69 -17.20 15.48
CA PRO A 369 -25.10 -17.09 15.90
C PRO A 369 -25.35 -15.92 16.85
N ASP A 370 -24.33 -15.50 17.61
CA ASP A 370 -24.43 -14.44 18.61
C ASP A 370 -24.06 -13.05 18.07
N ALA A 371 -23.63 -12.95 16.79
CA ALA A 371 -23.29 -11.68 16.18
C ALA A 371 -24.56 -10.86 15.87
N ASP A 372 -24.65 -9.67 16.46
CA ASP A 372 -25.67 -8.70 16.08
C ASP A 372 -25.45 -8.17 14.64
N PRO A 373 -26.41 -7.43 14.07
CA PRO A 373 -26.27 -6.93 12.68
C PRO A 373 -25.01 -6.11 12.45
N ALA A 374 -24.59 -5.27 13.39
CA ALA A 374 -23.42 -4.41 13.23
C ALA A 374 -22.12 -5.24 13.26
N ALA A 375 -22.01 -6.18 14.19
CA ALA A 375 -20.88 -7.12 14.27
C ALA A 375 -20.79 -8.01 13.02
N MET A 376 -21.93 -8.50 12.53
CA MET A 376 -21.97 -9.31 11.30
C MET A 376 -21.59 -8.50 10.05
N TYR A 377 -21.99 -7.25 9.98
CA TYR A 377 -21.63 -6.33 8.90
C TYR A 377 -20.12 -6.07 8.89
N GLU A 378 -19.54 -5.73 10.04
CA GLU A 378 -18.09 -5.54 10.19
C GLU A 378 -17.32 -6.79 9.81
N LEU A 379 -17.78 -7.95 10.28
CA LEU A 379 -17.15 -9.25 10.05
C LEU A 379 -17.10 -9.59 8.56
N ILE A 380 -18.25 -9.53 7.85
CA ILE A 380 -18.29 -9.93 6.43
C ILE A 380 -17.46 -9.01 5.54
N PHE A 381 -17.47 -7.70 5.81
CA PHE A 381 -16.61 -6.77 5.09
C PHE A 381 -15.13 -6.95 5.40
N SER A 382 -14.78 -7.19 6.69
CA SER A 382 -13.40 -7.46 7.09
C SER A 382 -12.86 -8.71 6.41
N ASP A 383 -13.67 -9.77 6.36
CA ASP A 383 -13.32 -11.02 5.71
C ASP A 383 -13.16 -10.86 4.20
N TRP A 384 -14.16 -10.28 3.53
CA TRP A 384 -14.16 -10.15 2.08
C TRP A 384 -13.05 -9.23 1.57
N LEU A 385 -12.86 -8.08 2.24
CA LEU A 385 -11.99 -7.04 1.69
C LEU A 385 -10.52 -7.25 2.06
N PHE A 386 -10.21 -7.75 3.27
CA PHE A 386 -8.83 -7.78 3.76
C PHE A 386 -8.37 -9.10 4.38
N ARG A 387 -9.13 -9.66 5.34
CA ARG A 387 -8.64 -10.79 6.14
C ARG A 387 -8.45 -12.04 5.30
N MET A 388 -9.49 -12.45 4.58
CA MET A 388 -9.43 -13.67 3.76
C MET A 388 -8.57 -13.51 2.50
N PRO A 389 -8.59 -12.38 1.77
CA PRO A 389 -7.62 -12.14 0.70
C PRO A 389 -6.16 -12.27 1.17
N THR A 390 -5.83 -11.68 2.33
CA THR A 390 -4.48 -11.76 2.92
C THR A 390 -4.11 -13.19 3.29
N LEU A 391 -5.01 -13.93 3.95
CA LEU A 391 -4.78 -15.33 4.28
C LEU A 391 -4.58 -16.19 3.04
N HIS A 392 -5.44 -16.04 2.03
CA HIS A 392 -5.35 -16.79 0.77
C HIS A 392 -4.07 -16.46 0.00
N LEU A 393 -3.58 -15.21 0.07
CA LEU A 393 -2.29 -14.84 -0.52
C LEU A 393 -1.15 -15.60 0.17
N ALA A 394 -1.14 -15.64 1.50
CA ALA A 394 -0.17 -16.40 2.29
C ALA A 394 -0.22 -17.90 1.94
N GLN A 395 -1.42 -18.47 1.86
CA GLN A 395 -1.62 -19.88 1.51
C GLN A 395 -1.14 -20.20 0.09
N ALA A 396 -1.47 -19.37 -0.89
CA ALA A 396 -1.04 -19.55 -2.28
C ALA A 396 0.49 -19.51 -2.41
N HIS A 397 1.13 -18.55 -1.75
CA HIS A 397 2.59 -18.43 -1.76
C HIS A 397 3.27 -19.59 -1.06
N ALA A 398 2.82 -19.98 0.13
CA ALA A 398 3.37 -21.13 0.87
C ALA A 398 3.15 -22.45 0.12
N ALA A 399 1.98 -22.66 -0.49
CA ALA A 399 1.67 -23.87 -1.26
C ALA A 399 2.55 -24.04 -2.50
N SER A 400 3.06 -22.95 -3.08
CA SER A 400 4.00 -22.98 -4.22
C SER A 400 5.47 -23.11 -3.80
N GLY A 401 5.76 -23.26 -2.51
CA GLY A 401 7.12 -23.44 -1.96
C GLY A 401 7.81 -22.13 -1.54
N GLY A 402 7.10 -20.99 -1.56
CA GLY A 402 7.63 -19.73 -1.08
C GLY A 402 7.70 -19.65 0.45
N THR A 403 8.73 -18.99 0.98
CA THR A 403 8.85 -18.74 2.43
C THR A 403 7.88 -17.63 2.82
N THR A 404 6.89 -17.96 3.65
CA THR A 404 5.81 -17.07 4.04
C THR A 404 5.76 -16.90 5.55
N TYR A 405 5.50 -15.69 6.03
CA TYR A 405 5.21 -15.39 7.44
C TYR A 405 3.85 -14.70 7.53
N LEU A 406 3.08 -15.04 8.56
CA LEU A 406 1.74 -14.50 8.75
C LEU A 406 1.60 -13.84 10.12
N TYR A 407 0.89 -12.69 10.18
CA TYR A 407 0.55 -12.03 11.43
C TYR A 407 -0.92 -11.61 11.49
N GLU A 408 -1.40 -11.37 12.71
CA GLU A 408 -2.65 -10.67 13.00
C GLU A 408 -2.42 -9.63 14.09
N LEU A 409 -2.84 -8.38 13.86
CA LEU A 409 -2.89 -7.35 14.90
C LEU A 409 -4.22 -7.43 15.63
N ARG A 410 -4.16 -7.63 16.96
CA ARG A 410 -5.31 -7.69 17.89
C ARG A 410 -5.35 -6.57 18.90
N ALA A 411 -4.21 -5.92 19.14
CA ALA A 411 -4.15 -4.79 20.05
C ALA A 411 -5.16 -3.72 19.61
N GLN A 412 -6.01 -3.33 20.54
CA GLN A 412 -7.05 -2.34 20.27
C GLN A 412 -6.49 -0.93 20.33
N ALA A 413 -6.91 -0.08 19.41
CA ALA A 413 -6.59 1.33 19.43
C ALA A 413 -6.98 1.96 20.77
N PRO A 414 -6.08 2.69 21.45
CA PRO A 414 -6.38 3.30 22.75
C PRO A 414 -7.60 4.22 22.76
N ALA A 415 -7.96 4.84 21.63
CA ALA A 415 -9.19 5.62 21.47
C ALA A 415 -10.47 4.76 21.48
N GLY A 416 -10.39 3.48 21.80
CA GLY A 416 -11.46 2.59 22.25
C GLY A 416 -12.50 2.15 21.21
N HIS A 417 -13.04 3.06 20.43
CA HIS A 417 -14.12 2.74 19.47
C HIS A 417 -13.63 2.16 18.13
N PHE A 418 -12.33 2.27 17.86
CA PHE A 418 -11.74 1.75 16.61
C PHE A 418 -11.39 0.26 16.66
N GLY A 419 -11.19 -0.33 17.84
CA GLY A 419 -10.71 -1.70 17.94
C GLY A 419 -9.32 -1.87 17.31
N ALA A 420 -9.02 -3.06 16.80
CA ALA A 420 -7.85 -3.33 15.96
C ALA A 420 -8.21 -3.06 14.49
N CYS A 421 -8.49 -1.79 14.16
CA CYS A 421 -9.03 -1.38 12.88
C CYS A 421 -7.99 -1.35 11.75
N HIS A 422 -8.46 -1.17 10.52
CA HIS A 422 -7.62 -0.96 9.33
C HIS A 422 -6.59 0.14 9.55
N SER A 423 -5.42 -0.03 9.00
CA SER A 423 -4.28 0.90 9.07
C SER A 423 -3.71 1.16 10.47
N LEU A 424 -4.18 0.49 11.54
CA LEU A 424 -3.63 0.68 12.89
C LEU A 424 -2.17 0.20 13.00
N ASP A 425 -1.79 -0.80 12.23
CA ASP A 425 -0.42 -1.34 12.18
C ASP A 425 0.59 -0.35 11.57
N VAL A 426 0.16 0.58 10.71
CA VAL A 426 1.05 1.56 10.07
C VAL A 426 1.73 2.48 11.10
N PRO A 427 1.02 3.26 11.94
CA PRO A 427 1.67 4.11 12.92
C PRO A 427 2.45 3.32 13.98
N LEU A 428 2.10 2.05 14.25
CA LEU A 428 2.88 1.17 15.10
C LEU A 428 4.25 0.86 14.47
N VAL A 429 4.28 0.42 13.22
CA VAL A 429 5.51 0.07 12.50
C VAL A 429 6.40 1.29 12.28
N PHE A 430 5.83 2.44 11.90
CA PHE A 430 6.58 3.69 11.71
C PHE A 430 6.97 4.36 13.04
N GLY A 431 6.22 4.09 14.12
CA GLY A 431 6.39 4.76 15.40
C GLY A 431 5.85 6.19 15.42
N THR A 432 4.88 6.49 14.58
CA THR A 432 4.24 7.81 14.38
C THR A 432 2.83 7.85 15.00
N MET A 433 2.67 7.20 16.13
CA MET A 433 1.39 7.04 16.84
C MET A 433 0.82 8.34 17.41
N ASP A 434 1.60 9.41 17.44
CA ASP A 434 1.23 10.77 17.86
C ASP A 434 1.02 11.73 16.67
N GLU A 435 1.06 11.22 15.44
CA GLU A 435 0.93 12.00 14.21
C GLU A 435 -0.23 11.49 13.32
N GLY A 436 -0.89 12.40 12.61
CA GLY A 436 -1.93 12.07 11.64
C GLY A 436 -2.99 11.09 12.16
N MET A 437 -3.25 10.02 11.43
CA MET A 437 -4.19 8.96 11.83
C MET A 437 -3.71 8.21 13.09
N GLY A 438 -2.40 8.10 13.33
CA GLY A 438 -1.88 7.55 14.56
C GLY A 438 -2.37 8.29 15.79
N ALA A 439 -2.38 9.63 15.75
CA ALA A 439 -2.93 10.46 16.82
C ALA A 439 -4.44 10.24 17.02
N VAL A 440 -5.19 10.02 15.94
CA VAL A 440 -6.63 9.69 16.00
C VAL A 440 -6.85 8.36 16.71
N PHE A 441 -6.09 7.33 16.37
CA PHE A 441 -6.20 6.00 16.97
C PHE A 441 -5.78 5.97 18.44
N THR A 442 -4.81 6.78 18.84
CA THR A 442 -4.27 6.80 20.21
C THR A 442 -4.94 7.84 21.11
N GLY A 443 -5.77 8.72 20.57
CA GLY A 443 -6.28 9.90 21.28
C GLY A 443 -5.17 10.94 21.53
N GLY A 444 -4.13 10.97 20.69
CA GLY A 444 -3.02 11.94 20.70
C GLY A 444 -1.84 11.57 21.59
N LYS A 445 -1.94 10.54 22.44
CA LYS A 445 -0.85 10.09 23.29
C LYS A 445 -0.85 8.57 23.50
N PRO A 446 0.04 7.83 22.84
CA PRO A 446 0.12 6.38 23.02
C PRO A 446 0.56 6.01 24.45
N SER A 447 0.07 4.87 24.96
CA SER A 447 0.57 4.29 26.20
C SER A 447 1.98 3.71 26.02
N ALA A 448 2.67 3.45 27.13
CA ALA A 448 3.99 2.82 27.10
C ALA A 448 3.93 1.42 26.49
N GLU A 449 2.89 0.64 26.79
CA GLU A 449 2.67 -0.71 26.26
C GLU A 449 2.42 -0.66 24.75
N PHE A 450 1.60 0.30 24.28
CA PHE A 450 1.32 0.46 22.85
C PHE A 450 2.57 0.93 22.09
N THR A 451 3.39 1.77 22.70
CA THR A 451 4.70 2.18 22.16
C THR A 451 5.65 0.98 22.06
N ALA A 452 5.71 0.15 23.10
CA ALA A 452 6.55 -1.05 23.12
C ALA A 452 6.13 -2.06 22.05
N LEU A 453 4.81 -2.19 21.79
CA LEU A 453 4.28 -3.02 20.70
C LEU A 453 4.75 -2.50 19.33
N GLY A 454 4.67 -1.21 19.08
CA GLY A 454 5.17 -0.61 17.84
C GLY A 454 6.68 -0.80 17.65
N ASP A 455 7.46 -0.66 18.73
CA ASP A 455 8.90 -0.93 18.71
C ASP A 455 9.19 -2.41 18.41
N LEU A 456 8.38 -3.34 18.92
CA LEU A 456 8.49 -4.76 18.61
C LEU A 456 8.21 -5.02 17.13
N MET A 457 7.08 -4.54 16.60
CA MET A 457 6.72 -4.71 15.20
C MET A 457 7.80 -4.18 14.27
N ARG A 458 8.27 -2.95 14.49
CA ARG A 458 9.35 -2.36 13.68
C ARG A 458 10.63 -3.17 13.74
N ARG A 459 11.04 -3.71 14.90
CA ARG A 459 12.22 -4.58 15.01
C ARG A 459 12.04 -5.86 14.21
N GLU A 460 10.86 -6.48 14.23
CA GLU A 460 10.58 -7.71 13.51
C GLU A 460 10.51 -7.45 11.99
N TRP A 461 9.97 -6.30 11.52
CA TRP A 461 10.06 -5.86 10.11
C TRP A 461 11.51 -5.65 9.65
N LEU A 462 12.33 -5.02 10.46
CA LEU A 462 13.76 -4.83 10.17
C LEU A 462 14.52 -6.15 10.17
N ALA A 463 14.25 -7.06 11.09
CA ALA A 463 14.86 -8.39 11.12
C ALA A 463 14.52 -9.16 9.83
N PHE A 464 13.27 -9.12 9.40
CA PHE A 464 12.84 -9.70 8.13
C PHE A 464 13.57 -9.05 6.94
N ALA A 465 13.62 -7.73 6.87
CA ALA A 465 14.29 -7.00 5.79
C ALA A 465 15.82 -7.26 5.75
N THR A 466 16.44 -7.59 6.88
CA THR A 466 17.87 -7.92 6.96
C THR A 466 18.17 -9.34 6.45
N GLY A 467 17.19 -10.26 6.44
CA GLY A 467 17.34 -11.61 5.91
C GLY A 467 17.48 -12.71 6.95
N GLY A 468 17.19 -12.41 8.22
CA GLY A 468 17.16 -13.39 9.32
C GLY A 468 15.79 -13.98 9.61
N GLY A 469 14.76 -13.63 8.80
CA GLY A 469 13.36 -13.86 9.12
C GLY A 469 12.87 -12.92 10.24
N PRO A 470 11.56 -12.83 10.51
CA PRO A 470 11.00 -11.86 11.45
C PRO A 470 11.10 -12.30 12.93
N GLY A 471 11.67 -13.46 13.22
CA GLY A 471 11.86 -13.96 14.59
C GLY A 471 10.88 -15.07 15.01
N TRP A 472 10.06 -15.56 14.09
CA TRP A 472 9.18 -16.73 14.29
C TRP A 472 9.21 -17.68 13.09
N SER A 473 8.59 -18.86 13.23
CA SER A 473 8.56 -19.88 12.19
C SER A 473 7.72 -19.44 11.00
N ALA A 474 8.15 -19.83 9.78
CA ALA A 474 7.37 -19.63 8.58
C ALA A 474 5.97 -20.28 8.69
N TYR A 475 5.00 -19.68 8.02
CA TYR A 475 3.66 -20.22 7.87
C TYR A 475 3.71 -21.52 7.05
N GLY A 476 3.08 -22.55 7.58
CA GLY A 476 2.87 -23.81 6.88
C GLY A 476 1.38 -24.18 6.91
N THR A 477 0.92 -24.88 5.88
CA THR A 477 -0.49 -25.28 5.76
C THR A 477 -0.98 -26.19 6.89
N GLU A 478 -0.08 -26.94 7.55
CA GLU A 478 -0.41 -27.81 8.67
C GLU A 478 -0.51 -27.04 10.00
N HIS A 479 0.50 -26.22 10.33
CA HIS A 479 0.58 -25.55 11.62
C HIS A 479 -0.01 -24.14 11.62
N ARG A 480 -0.12 -23.52 10.43
CA ARG A 480 -0.69 -22.18 10.23
C ARG A 480 -0.16 -21.13 11.21
N THR A 481 1.15 -21.21 11.51
CA THR A 481 1.79 -20.33 12.48
C THR A 481 1.52 -18.87 12.15
N THR A 482 0.90 -18.16 13.09
CA THR A 482 0.50 -16.76 12.97
C THR A 482 1.05 -15.98 14.16
N ARG A 483 1.78 -14.90 13.90
CA ARG A 483 2.24 -13.96 14.91
C ARG A 483 1.07 -13.09 15.35
N ILE A 484 0.74 -13.11 16.63
CA ILE A 484 -0.28 -12.25 17.19
C ILE A 484 0.39 -11.02 17.80
N TYR A 485 0.01 -9.85 17.29
CA TYR A 485 0.40 -8.56 17.86
C TYR A 485 -0.74 -8.05 18.76
N ASP A 486 -0.54 -8.25 20.05
CA ASP A 486 -1.37 -7.71 21.11
C ASP A 486 -0.45 -7.09 22.17
N LEU A 487 -1.00 -6.49 23.24
CA LEU A 487 -0.20 -5.98 24.36
C LEU A 487 0.66 -7.08 24.99
N GLN A 488 0.26 -8.33 24.85
CA GLN A 488 1.05 -9.53 25.11
C GLN A 488 1.15 -10.35 23.83
N PRO A 489 2.23 -10.17 23.04
CA PRO A 489 2.40 -10.85 21.77
C PRO A 489 2.55 -12.36 21.92
N ASP A 490 1.95 -13.14 21.01
CA ASP A 490 1.93 -14.61 21.05
C ASP A 490 2.15 -15.21 19.65
N LEU A 491 2.27 -16.52 19.59
CA LEU A 491 2.28 -17.34 18.38
C LEU A 491 1.16 -18.37 18.47
N LEU A 492 0.22 -18.31 17.56
CA LEU A 492 -0.93 -19.22 17.52
C LEU A 492 -1.01 -19.92 16.15
N SER A 493 -1.81 -20.98 16.06
CA SER A 493 -2.40 -21.37 14.78
C SER A 493 -3.33 -20.25 14.33
N TYR A 494 -3.60 -20.13 13.02
CA TYR A 494 -4.42 -19.02 12.50
C TYR A 494 -5.72 -18.88 13.32
N PRO A 495 -5.93 -17.72 13.94
CA PRO A 495 -6.92 -17.61 15.00
C PRO A 495 -8.38 -17.47 14.52
N GLU A 496 -8.56 -16.98 13.29
CA GLU A 496 -9.88 -16.72 12.71
C GLU A 496 -10.38 -17.96 11.92
N GLU A 497 -10.27 -19.14 12.55
CA GLU A 497 -10.58 -20.44 11.91
C GLU A 497 -12.02 -20.52 11.38
N THR A 498 -12.98 -19.92 12.07
CA THR A 498 -14.39 -19.93 11.65
C THR A 498 -14.57 -19.25 10.29
N SER A 499 -14.03 -18.04 10.12
CA SER A 499 -14.03 -17.35 8.83
C SER A 499 -13.22 -18.12 7.79
N MET A 500 -12.03 -18.61 8.14
CA MET A 500 -11.20 -19.41 7.24
C MET A 500 -11.96 -20.61 6.66
N HIS A 501 -12.71 -21.36 7.47
CA HIS A 501 -13.50 -22.50 6.98
C HIS A 501 -14.64 -22.10 6.05
N LEU A 502 -15.29 -20.95 6.28
CA LEU A 502 -16.31 -20.42 5.38
C LEU A 502 -15.73 -20.06 4.00
N TRP A 503 -14.47 -19.59 3.98
CA TRP A 503 -13.79 -19.14 2.77
C TRP A 503 -12.89 -20.19 2.12
N GLU A 504 -12.72 -21.36 2.70
CA GLU A 504 -11.78 -22.41 2.25
C GLU A 504 -11.90 -22.75 0.75
N ARG A 505 -13.13 -22.72 0.21
CA ARG A 505 -13.42 -23.04 -1.20
C ARG A 505 -13.55 -21.80 -2.09
N HIS A 506 -13.42 -20.61 -1.50
CA HIS A 506 -13.47 -19.37 -2.27
C HIS A 506 -12.16 -19.16 -3.01
N LEU A 507 -12.24 -18.68 -4.24
CA LEU A 507 -11.08 -18.31 -5.04
C LEU A 507 -11.12 -16.80 -5.27
N PHE A 508 -10.17 -16.08 -4.66
CA PHE A 508 -9.99 -14.68 -4.98
C PHE A 508 -9.45 -14.54 -6.41
N ASP A 509 -10.16 -13.77 -7.20
CA ASP A 509 -9.84 -13.49 -8.60
C ASP A 509 -10.37 -12.10 -8.99
N ALA A 510 -10.24 -11.73 -10.27
CA ALA A 510 -10.77 -10.48 -10.77
C ALA A 510 -12.30 -10.40 -10.64
N LEU A 511 -12.79 -9.29 -10.10
CA LEU A 511 -14.20 -8.95 -10.05
C LEU A 511 -14.64 -8.46 -11.42
N GLY A 512 -15.79 -8.92 -11.88
CA GLY A 512 -16.38 -8.57 -13.17
C GLY A 512 -17.77 -7.96 -13.04
N LEU A 513 -18.34 -7.58 -14.18
CA LEU A 513 -19.73 -7.17 -14.27
C LEU A 513 -20.65 -8.35 -13.88
N THR A 514 -21.72 -8.03 -13.18
CA THR A 514 -22.79 -9.00 -12.87
C THR A 514 -23.98 -8.78 -13.78
N ALA A 515 -24.72 -9.86 -14.07
CA ALA A 515 -25.92 -9.81 -14.92
C ALA A 515 -27.06 -9.02 -14.26
#